data_a6f1ad8bed8af9c9af1fae6d6aa0ef6b
#
_entry.id   a6f1ad8bed8af9c9af1fae6d6aa0ef6b
#
_cell.length_a   1.000
_cell.length_b   1.000
_cell.length_c   1.000
_cell.angle_alpha   90.00
_cell.angle_beta   90.00
_cell.angle_gamma   90.00
#
_symmetry.space_group_name_H-M   'P 1'
#
loop_
_entity.id
_entity.type
_entity.pdbx_description
1 polymer ?
#
loop_
_entity_poly.entity_id
_entity_poly.type
_entity_poly.pdbx_seq_one_letter_code
_entity_poly.pdbx_strand_id
1 'polypeptide(L)'
;MQSKMMINEIIPHGKYYTALTSANDNQLHRHEFIEIFYVISGSAIHQVNDKETTIGTGEVCILRPSDFHRFISKASATFTHRDICVETEEFRKVCSFISPTLYETILSSPAFHSSRLDIDEMNFFEKILKTSVSDNNPDAYTQACRTVTSNIAFLCTGKSSGNKNFMPDWVQQLVDYLHSPYYYQLSVSELTQDIHFSKQYICHTFKKYVGMSVTEYFLTQRLNYAKYLILTTTDSIANISYTVGFNNVTFFYRSFKKHFSVTPMELRKKSNNLPEKRKLPVPPPPVKKS
;
A
#
# COMPACT_ATOMS: atom_id res chain seq x y z
N MET A 1 -18.25 20.74 1.49
CA MET A 1 -18.48 20.87 0.03
C MET A 1 -17.93 19.60 -0.59
N GLN A 2 -18.76 18.80 -1.30
CA GLN A 2 -18.30 17.57 -1.94
C GLN A 2 -17.50 17.93 -3.20
N SER A 3 -16.26 17.49 -3.31
CA SER A 3 -15.43 17.72 -4.49
C SER A 3 -15.67 16.63 -5.53
N LYS A 4 -15.56 16.99 -6.81
CA LYS A 4 -15.63 16.08 -7.94
C LYS A 4 -14.29 16.16 -8.69
N MET A 5 -13.59 15.05 -8.79
CA MET A 5 -12.35 14.97 -9.55
C MET A 5 -12.65 14.57 -11.00
N MET A 6 -12.12 15.35 -11.93
CA MET A 6 -12.31 15.10 -13.36
C MET A 6 -11.20 14.23 -13.91
N ILE A 7 -11.53 13.34 -14.85
CA ILE A 7 -10.56 12.41 -15.46
C ILE A 7 -9.37 13.15 -16.09
N ASN A 8 -9.60 14.29 -16.72
CA ASN A 8 -8.54 15.07 -17.39
C ASN A 8 -7.53 15.69 -16.43
N GLU A 9 -7.86 15.81 -15.13
CA GLU A 9 -6.95 16.29 -14.09
C GLU A 9 -6.00 15.18 -13.62
N ILE A 10 -6.43 13.91 -13.71
CA ILE A 10 -5.68 12.75 -13.23
C ILE A 10 -5.09 11.93 -14.37
N ILE A 11 -5.82 11.82 -15.51
CA ILE A 11 -5.42 11.04 -16.69
C ILE A 11 -5.34 11.97 -17.92
N PRO A 12 -4.42 12.95 -17.93
CA PRO A 12 -4.41 13.99 -18.97
C PRO A 12 -4.09 13.47 -20.37
N HIS A 13 -3.40 12.33 -20.50
CA HIS A 13 -2.90 11.83 -21.79
C HIS A 13 -3.02 10.31 -21.94
N GLY A 14 -3.90 9.64 -21.20
CA GLY A 14 -3.97 8.18 -21.25
C GLY A 14 -5.31 7.62 -20.80
N LYS A 15 -5.38 6.29 -20.79
CA LYS A 15 -6.55 5.52 -20.35
C LYS A 15 -6.45 5.04 -18.92
N TYR A 16 -5.26 5.12 -18.35
CA TYR A 16 -4.91 4.64 -17.04
C TYR A 16 -4.02 5.63 -16.30
N TYR A 17 -4.22 5.70 -15.00
CA TYR A 17 -3.29 6.32 -14.06
C TYR A 17 -3.12 5.39 -12.86
N THR A 18 -1.90 5.28 -12.31
CA THR A 18 -1.68 4.54 -11.07
C THR A 18 -0.80 5.33 -10.12
N ALA A 19 -1.17 5.30 -8.85
CA ALA A 19 -0.42 5.92 -7.76
C ALA A 19 -0.24 4.95 -6.60
N LEU A 20 0.87 5.09 -5.89
CA LEU A 20 1.07 4.49 -4.57
C LEU A 20 0.83 5.57 -3.54
N THR A 21 -0.27 5.48 -2.81
CA THR A 21 -0.73 6.50 -1.89
C THR A 21 -0.54 6.04 -0.45
N SER A 22 0.07 6.90 0.36
CA SER A 22 0.29 6.67 1.80
C SER A 22 -0.39 7.75 2.65
N ALA A 23 -1.30 8.52 2.06
CA ALA A 23 -1.98 9.62 2.71
C ALA A 23 -3.43 9.25 3.05
N ASN A 24 -3.94 9.89 4.10
CA ASN A 24 -5.35 9.88 4.43
C ASN A 24 -6.07 10.90 3.56
N ASP A 25 -6.85 10.46 2.61
CA ASP A 25 -7.82 11.33 1.98
C ASP A 25 -9.10 11.34 2.82
N ASN A 26 -9.13 12.26 3.79
CA ASN A 26 -10.29 12.44 4.66
C ASN A 26 -11.42 13.24 4.00
N GLN A 27 -11.21 13.76 2.78
CA GLN A 27 -12.21 14.53 2.09
C GLN A 27 -13.15 13.62 1.30
N LEU A 28 -14.44 13.68 1.58
CA LEU A 28 -15.44 12.94 0.82
C LEU A 28 -15.52 13.52 -0.61
N HIS A 29 -15.20 12.69 -1.59
CA HIS A 29 -15.17 13.07 -3.00
C HIS A 29 -15.73 11.96 -3.91
N ARG A 30 -15.88 12.27 -5.19
CA ARG A 30 -16.18 11.34 -6.28
C ARG A 30 -15.42 11.74 -7.54
N HIS A 31 -15.35 10.86 -8.49
CA HIS A 31 -14.67 11.06 -9.78
C HIS A 31 -15.55 10.63 -10.97
N GLU A 32 -15.13 10.90 -12.20
CA GLU A 32 -15.83 10.51 -13.45
C GLU A 32 -15.25 9.25 -14.11
N PHE A 33 -14.30 8.60 -13.45
CA PHE A 33 -13.64 7.38 -13.91
C PHE A 33 -13.93 6.21 -12.96
N ILE A 34 -13.57 5.01 -13.37
CA ILE A 34 -13.52 3.85 -12.47
C ILE A 34 -12.24 3.93 -11.68
N GLU A 35 -12.32 3.88 -10.37
CA GLU A 35 -11.16 3.69 -9.52
C GLU A 35 -11.13 2.27 -8.97
N ILE A 36 -9.99 1.64 -9.13
CA ILE A 36 -9.69 0.36 -8.52
C ILE A 36 -8.57 0.61 -7.55
N PHE A 37 -8.71 0.19 -6.31
CA PHE A 37 -7.59 0.22 -5.39
C PHE A 37 -7.42 -1.12 -4.68
N TYR A 38 -6.20 -1.39 -4.23
CA TYR A 38 -5.92 -2.48 -3.30
C TYR A 38 -4.96 -2.04 -2.20
N VAL A 39 -5.22 -2.55 -1.00
CA VAL A 39 -4.45 -2.19 0.20
C VAL A 39 -3.15 -3.01 0.22
N ILE A 40 -2.01 -2.31 0.16
CA ILE A 40 -0.68 -2.93 0.24
C ILE A 40 -0.31 -3.20 1.69
N SER A 41 -0.65 -2.27 2.60
CA SER A 41 -0.32 -2.43 4.01
C SER A 41 -1.15 -1.51 4.90
N GLY A 42 -1.34 -1.94 6.13
CA GLY A 42 -2.11 -1.21 7.12
C GLY A 42 -3.61 -1.41 6.98
N SER A 43 -4.36 -0.57 7.67
CA SER A 43 -5.82 -0.58 7.65
C SER A 43 -6.40 0.82 7.78
N ALA A 44 -7.59 1.01 7.21
CA ALA A 44 -8.35 2.25 7.31
C ALA A 44 -9.85 1.96 7.40
N ILE A 45 -10.64 2.93 7.83
CA ILE A 45 -12.06 2.92 7.59
C ILE A 45 -12.27 3.51 6.19
N HIS A 46 -12.87 2.74 5.30
CA HIS A 46 -13.29 3.19 3.99
C HIS A 46 -14.77 3.50 4.04
N GLN A 47 -15.12 4.75 3.85
CA GLN A 47 -16.50 5.19 3.67
C GLN A 47 -16.81 5.24 2.19
N VAL A 48 -17.86 4.50 1.78
CA VAL A 48 -18.42 4.57 0.43
C VAL A 48 -19.90 4.89 0.56
N ASN A 49 -20.31 6.03 0.02
CA ASN A 49 -21.65 6.59 0.21
C ASN A 49 -21.98 6.68 1.71
N ASP A 50 -23.02 6.00 2.16
CA ASP A 50 -23.46 6.01 3.56
C ASP A 50 -22.92 4.82 4.38
N LYS A 51 -22.02 3.99 3.80
CA LYS A 51 -21.52 2.79 4.45
C LYS A 51 -20.04 2.92 4.80
N GLU A 52 -19.71 2.68 6.06
CA GLU A 52 -18.34 2.55 6.53
C GLU A 52 -17.95 1.07 6.67
N THR A 53 -16.76 0.73 6.22
CA THR A 53 -16.19 -0.63 6.31
C THR A 53 -14.72 -0.52 6.66
N THR A 54 -14.25 -1.31 7.61
CA THR A 54 -12.80 -1.42 7.85
C THR A 54 -12.20 -2.26 6.73
N ILE A 55 -11.17 -1.75 6.11
CA ILE A 55 -10.39 -2.43 5.06
C ILE A 55 -8.95 -2.61 5.52
N GLY A 56 -8.31 -3.68 5.05
CA GLY A 56 -6.93 -4.04 5.41
C GLY A 56 -6.17 -4.65 4.24
N THR A 57 -4.91 -5.00 4.49
CA THR A 57 -4.00 -5.52 3.47
C THR A 57 -4.62 -6.64 2.62
N GLY A 58 -4.43 -6.55 1.31
CA GLY A 58 -4.97 -7.46 0.32
C GLY A 58 -6.38 -7.11 -0.15
N GLU A 59 -7.13 -6.32 0.61
CA GLU A 59 -8.48 -5.94 0.14
C GLU A 59 -8.41 -5.05 -1.08
N VAL A 60 -9.21 -5.40 -2.07
CA VAL A 60 -9.36 -4.69 -3.33
C VAL A 60 -10.80 -4.22 -3.49
N CYS A 61 -10.97 -3.04 -4.03
CA CYS A 61 -12.29 -2.45 -4.25
C CYS A 61 -12.35 -1.82 -5.64
N ILE A 62 -13.54 -1.87 -6.26
CA ILE A 62 -13.85 -1.15 -7.49
C ILE A 62 -14.90 -0.08 -7.16
N LEU A 63 -14.54 1.18 -7.33
CA LEU A 63 -15.39 2.34 -7.14
C LEU A 63 -15.91 2.83 -8.49
N ARG A 64 -17.20 3.13 -8.51
CA ARG A 64 -17.90 3.62 -9.71
C ARG A 64 -17.88 5.14 -9.74
N PRO A 65 -18.09 5.76 -10.89
CA PRO A 65 -18.19 7.21 -11.01
C PRO A 65 -19.29 7.85 -10.13
N SER A 66 -20.31 7.05 -9.73
CA SER A 66 -21.39 7.49 -8.86
C SER A 66 -21.07 7.43 -7.37
N ASP A 67 -20.02 6.71 -6.98
CA ASP A 67 -19.71 6.47 -5.57
C ASP A 67 -18.97 7.66 -4.96
N PHE A 68 -19.46 8.14 -3.83
CA PHE A 68 -18.74 9.09 -2.96
C PHE A 68 -17.92 8.28 -1.97
N HIS A 69 -16.64 8.58 -1.85
CA HIS A 69 -15.79 7.84 -0.93
C HIS A 69 -14.72 8.70 -0.24
N ARG A 70 -14.18 8.17 0.83
CA ARG A 70 -12.99 8.68 1.53
C ARG A 70 -12.34 7.57 2.36
N PHE A 71 -11.06 7.77 2.68
CA PHE A 71 -10.35 6.94 3.65
C PHE A 71 -10.20 7.70 4.97
N ILE A 72 -10.62 7.07 6.06
CA ILE A 72 -10.47 7.58 7.42
C ILE A 72 -9.47 6.67 8.12
N SER A 73 -8.24 7.11 8.30
CA SER A 73 -7.27 6.34 9.09
C SER A 73 -7.14 6.95 10.48
N LYS A 74 -6.80 6.12 11.46
CA LYS A 74 -6.41 6.60 12.78
C LYS A 74 -5.06 7.30 12.65
N ALA A 75 -4.87 8.41 13.34
CA ALA A 75 -3.71 9.31 13.23
C ALA A 75 -2.32 8.64 13.41
N SER A 76 -2.25 7.41 13.92
CA SER A 76 -1.03 6.64 14.14
C SER A 76 -0.86 5.43 13.23
N ALA A 77 -1.82 5.12 12.35
CA ALA A 77 -1.76 3.95 11.48
C ALA A 77 -1.24 4.36 10.10
N THR A 78 -0.19 3.70 9.64
CA THR A 78 0.23 3.79 8.23
C THR A 78 -0.75 2.98 7.39
N PHE A 79 -1.35 3.61 6.40
CA PHE A 79 -2.21 2.99 5.43
C PHE A 79 -1.63 3.27 4.05
N THR A 80 -1.29 2.23 3.31
CA THR A 80 -0.74 2.35 1.97
C THR A 80 -1.57 1.52 1.00
N HIS A 81 -2.01 2.14 -0.07
CA HIS A 81 -2.79 1.49 -1.11
C HIS A 81 -2.27 1.87 -2.49
N ARG A 82 -2.56 1.05 -3.45
CA ARG A 82 -2.34 1.29 -4.87
C ARG A 82 -3.64 1.69 -5.50
N ASP A 83 -3.67 2.85 -6.16
CA ASP A 83 -4.79 3.30 -6.98
C ASP A 83 -4.51 3.00 -8.45
N ILE A 84 -5.55 2.59 -9.16
CA ILE A 84 -5.59 2.44 -10.61
C ILE A 84 -6.86 3.13 -11.10
N CYS A 85 -6.70 4.32 -11.62
CA CYS A 85 -7.79 5.07 -12.26
C CYS A 85 -7.91 4.65 -13.71
N VAL A 86 -9.09 4.28 -14.15
CA VAL A 86 -9.35 3.74 -15.49
C VAL A 86 -10.46 4.53 -16.14
N GLU A 87 -10.24 4.97 -17.39
CA GLU A 87 -11.30 5.54 -18.21
C GLU A 87 -12.48 4.56 -18.33
N THR A 88 -13.69 5.05 -18.16
CA THR A 88 -14.91 4.21 -18.08
C THR A 88 -15.08 3.33 -19.32
N GLU A 89 -14.81 3.84 -20.52
CA GLU A 89 -14.92 3.08 -21.76
C GLU A 89 -13.81 2.01 -21.89
N GLU A 90 -12.61 2.31 -21.41
CA GLU A 90 -11.54 1.31 -21.35
C GLU A 90 -11.87 0.19 -20.38
N PHE A 91 -12.43 0.51 -19.20
CA PHE A 91 -12.91 -0.49 -18.24
C PHE A 91 -14.03 -1.36 -18.81
N ARG A 92 -14.96 -0.76 -19.59
CA ARG A 92 -16.00 -1.50 -20.31
C ARG A 92 -15.40 -2.55 -21.26
N LYS A 93 -14.36 -2.17 -22.04
CA LYS A 93 -13.65 -3.10 -22.92
C LYS A 93 -13.00 -4.26 -22.18
N VAL A 94 -12.34 -3.95 -21.04
CA VAL A 94 -11.77 -4.98 -20.16
C VAL A 94 -12.83 -5.94 -19.65
N CYS A 95 -13.94 -5.44 -19.15
CA CYS A 95 -15.05 -6.26 -18.67
C CYS A 95 -15.64 -7.13 -19.78
N SER A 96 -15.85 -6.56 -20.98
CA SER A 96 -16.42 -7.26 -22.13
C SER A 96 -15.56 -8.43 -22.61
N PHE A 97 -14.25 -8.32 -22.47
CA PHE A 97 -13.33 -9.40 -22.75
C PHE A 97 -13.48 -10.58 -21.76
N ILE A 98 -13.81 -10.30 -20.51
CA ILE A 98 -14.00 -11.31 -19.46
C ILE A 98 -15.42 -11.94 -19.55
N SER A 99 -16.44 -11.08 -19.61
CA SER A 99 -17.83 -11.47 -19.74
C SER A 99 -18.66 -10.32 -20.32
N PRO A 100 -19.59 -10.61 -21.26
CA PRO A 100 -20.45 -9.57 -21.86
C PRO A 100 -21.29 -8.78 -20.85
N THR A 101 -21.62 -9.38 -19.72
CA THR A 101 -22.49 -8.77 -18.69
C THR A 101 -21.73 -8.20 -17.51
N LEU A 102 -20.42 -8.39 -17.43
CA LEU A 102 -19.63 -8.02 -16.23
C LEU A 102 -19.69 -6.53 -15.93
N TYR A 103 -19.53 -5.70 -16.95
CA TYR A 103 -19.57 -4.24 -16.79
C TYR A 103 -20.90 -3.78 -16.18
N GLU A 104 -22.01 -4.22 -16.73
CA GLU A 104 -23.35 -3.86 -16.23
C GLU A 104 -23.60 -4.43 -14.83
N THR A 105 -23.09 -5.63 -14.55
CA THR A 105 -23.15 -6.23 -13.22
C THR A 105 -22.42 -5.37 -12.18
N ILE A 106 -21.23 -4.87 -12.51
CA ILE A 106 -20.48 -4.00 -11.61
C ILE A 106 -21.21 -2.67 -11.40
N LEU A 107 -21.70 -2.04 -12.46
CA LEU A 107 -22.38 -0.74 -12.37
C LEU A 107 -23.72 -0.78 -11.66
N SER A 108 -24.51 -1.84 -11.86
CA SER A 108 -25.85 -1.98 -11.27
C SER A 108 -25.87 -2.56 -9.87
N SER A 109 -24.74 -3.01 -9.36
CA SER A 109 -24.67 -3.61 -8.03
C SER A 109 -25.08 -2.59 -6.95
N PRO A 110 -25.92 -2.96 -5.98
CA PRO A 110 -26.28 -2.08 -4.85
C PRO A 110 -25.11 -1.84 -3.88
N ALA A 111 -24.08 -2.68 -3.95
CA ALA A 111 -22.87 -2.56 -3.16
C ALA A 111 -21.67 -2.37 -4.10
N PHE A 112 -20.63 -1.68 -3.62
CA PHE A 112 -19.36 -1.66 -4.34
C PHE A 112 -18.76 -3.09 -4.37
N HIS A 113 -18.09 -3.41 -5.47
CA HIS A 113 -17.43 -4.71 -5.62
C HIS A 113 -16.14 -4.73 -4.81
N SER A 114 -16.01 -5.71 -3.95
CA SER A 114 -14.80 -5.97 -3.19
C SER A 114 -14.37 -7.42 -3.31
N SER A 115 -13.09 -7.65 -3.23
CA SER A 115 -12.46 -8.97 -3.20
C SER A 115 -11.19 -8.89 -2.36
N ARG A 116 -10.43 -9.97 -2.29
CA ARG A 116 -9.15 -9.99 -1.58
C ARG A 116 -8.08 -10.66 -2.42
N LEU A 117 -6.95 -9.98 -2.54
CA LEU A 117 -5.73 -10.50 -3.16
C LEU A 117 -4.91 -11.24 -2.10
N ASP A 118 -4.28 -12.32 -2.50
CA ASP A 118 -3.20 -12.88 -1.71
C ASP A 118 -1.88 -12.11 -1.94
N ILE A 119 -0.86 -12.47 -1.18
CA ILE A 119 0.42 -11.74 -1.23
C ILE A 119 1.15 -11.96 -2.57
N ASP A 120 0.99 -13.12 -3.20
CA ASP A 120 1.63 -13.43 -4.47
C ASP A 120 0.97 -12.65 -5.61
N GLU A 121 -0.36 -12.53 -5.59
CA GLU A 121 -1.13 -11.67 -6.50
C GLU A 121 -0.71 -10.20 -6.36
N MET A 122 -0.61 -9.68 -5.13
CA MET A 122 -0.16 -8.30 -4.88
C MET A 122 1.27 -8.07 -5.36
N ASN A 123 2.20 -8.97 -5.03
CA ASN A 123 3.60 -8.87 -5.45
C ASN A 123 3.73 -8.92 -6.98
N PHE A 124 2.94 -9.75 -7.63
CA PHE A 124 2.89 -9.84 -9.08
C PHE A 124 2.41 -8.52 -9.71
N PHE A 125 1.33 -7.93 -9.19
CA PHE A 125 0.80 -6.65 -9.68
C PHE A 125 1.80 -5.52 -9.48
N GLU A 126 2.39 -5.40 -8.28
CA GLU A 126 3.41 -4.39 -8.01
C GLU A 126 4.65 -4.56 -8.90
N LYS A 127 5.06 -5.78 -9.19
CA LYS A 127 6.19 -6.06 -10.09
C LYS A 127 5.88 -5.59 -11.52
N ILE A 128 4.72 -5.93 -12.06
CA ILE A 128 4.31 -5.53 -13.40
C ILE A 128 4.27 -3.99 -13.51
N LEU A 129 3.59 -3.33 -12.56
CA LEU A 129 3.43 -1.88 -12.58
C LEU A 129 4.78 -1.17 -12.44
N LYS A 130 5.67 -1.61 -11.55
CA LYS A 130 7.01 -1.03 -11.36
C LYS A 130 7.88 -1.17 -12.60
N THR A 131 7.89 -2.35 -13.23
CA THR A 131 8.68 -2.60 -14.44
C THR A 131 8.23 -1.70 -15.57
N SER A 132 6.93 -1.56 -15.79
CA SER A 132 6.38 -0.74 -16.88
C SER A 132 6.67 0.76 -16.73
N VAL A 133 6.71 1.27 -15.49
CA VAL A 133 7.07 2.68 -15.22
C VAL A 133 8.57 2.92 -15.51
N SER A 134 9.42 1.91 -15.25
CA SER A 134 10.87 2.04 -15.45
C SER A 134 11.26 2.07 -16.94
N ASP A 135 10.46 1.44 -17.80
CA ASP A 135 10.75 1.31 -19.22
C ASP A 135 10.47 2.58 -20.04
N ASN A 136 9.86 3.59 -19.42
CA ASN A 136 9.49 4.86 -20.06
C ASN A 136 8.71 4.67 -21.38
N ASN A 137 7.98 3.55 -21.48
CA ASN A 137 7.19 3.14 -22.64
C ASN A 137 5.68 3.23 -22.32
N PRO A 138 4.93 4.17 -22.92
CA PRO A 138 3.51 4.35 -22.64
C PRO A 138 2.65 3.11 -22.96
N ASP A 139 3.04 2.34 -23.97
CA ASP A 139 2.30 1.12 -24.33
C ASP A 139 2.52 0.02 -23.30
N ALA A 140 3.76 -0.16 -22.82
CA ALA A 140 4.07 -1.10 -21.75
C ALA A 140 3.32 -0.75 -20.45
N TYR A 141 3.27 0.54 -20.11
CA TYR A 141 2.51 1.04 -18.98
C TYR A 141 1.00 0.75 -19.11
N THR A 142 0.42 1.07 -20.26
CA THR A 142 -0.99 0.80 -20.56
C THR A 142 -1.31 -0.69 -20.47
N GLN A 143 -0.45 -1.56 -21.01
CA GLN A 143 -0.61 -3.01 -20.94
C GLN A 143 -0.52 -3.54 -19.51
N ALA A 144 0.42 -3.02 -18.71
CA ALA A 144 0.55 -3.37 -17.30
C ALA A 144 -0.72 -3.03 -16.50
N CYS A 145 -1.22 -1.80 -16.63
CA CYS A 145 -2.45 -1.37 -15.99
C CYS A 145 -3.66 -2.20 -16.44
N ARG A 146 -3.77 -2.47 -17.75
CA ARG A 146 -4.83 -3.32 -18.29
C ARG A 146 -4.77 -4.74 -17.75
N THR A 147 -3.58 -5.32 -17.63
CA THR A 147 -3.39 -6.66 -17.07
C THR A 147 -3.87 -6.72 -15.62
N VAL A 148 -3.45 -5.79 -14.77
CA VAL A 148 -3.88 -5.74 -13.38
C VAL A 148 -5.38 -5.50 -13.27
N THR A 149 -5.93 -4.54 -14.02
CA THR A 149 -7.36 -4.25 -14.07
C THR A 149 -8.19 -5.49 -14.48
N SER A 150 -7.73 -6.23 -15.49
CA SER A 150 -8.43 -7.45 -15.97
C SER A 150 -8.44 -8.55 -14.91
N ASN A 151 -7.32 -8.76 -14.23
CA ASN A 151 -7.26 -9.75 -13.14
C ASN A 151 -8.20 -9.38 -11.99
N ILE A 152 -8.21 -8.12 -11.56
CA ILE A 152 -9.09 -7.65 -10.48
C ILE A 152 -10.57 -7.76 -10.91
N ALA A 153 -10.92 -7.35 -12.12
CA ALA A 153 -12.28 -7.48 -12.63
C ALA A 153 -12.73 -8.95 -12.68
N PHE A 154 -11.84 -9.87 -13.08
CA PHE A 154 -12.10 -11.30 -13.05
C PHE A 154 -12.35 -11.82 -11.63
N LEU A 155 -11.56 -11.41 -10.65
CA LEU A 155 -11.75 -11.77 -9.24
C LEU A 155 -13.14 -11.35 -8.73
N CYS A 156 -13.64 -10.21 -9.17
CA CYS A 156 -14.95 -9.69 -8.78
C CYS A 156 -16.12 -10.45 -9.41
N THR A 157 -15.91 -11.38 -10.36
CA THR A 157 -16.99 -12.23 -10.89
C THR A 157 -17.47 -13.32 -9.93
N GLY A 158 -16.86 -13.46 -8.77
CA GLY A 158 -17.18 -14.51 -7.79
C GLY A 158 -16.83 -15.94 -8.24
N LYS A 159 -16.22 -16.11 -9.42
CA LYS A 159 -15.79 -17.43 -9.92
C LYS A 159 -14.51 -17.93 -9.28
N SER A 160 -13.91 -17.14 -8.42
CA SER A 160 -12.66 -17.45 -7.69
C SER A 160 -12.93 -18.09 -6.32
N SER A 161 -13.95 -18.94 -6.19
CA SER A 161 -14.20 -19.73 -4.97
C SER A 161 -13.39 -21.04 -4.94
N GLY A 162 -12.13 -20.98 -5.31
CA GLY A 162 -11.13 -21.97 -4.91
C GLY A 162 -10.57 -21.56 -3.56
N ASN A 163 -10.39 -22.51 -2.68
CA ASN A 163 -9.86 -22.41 -1.33
C ASN A 163 -8.68 -21.41 -1.23
N LYS A 164 -8.97 -20.09 -1.19
CA LYS A 164 -7.94 -19.06 -1.06
C LYS A 164 -7.42 -19.20 0.35
N ASN A 165 -6.16 -19.58 0.47
CA ASN A 165 -5.43 -19.52 1.72
C ASN A 165 -5.33 -18.05 2.14
N PHE A 166 -6.39 -17.53 2.78
CA PHE A 166 -6.36 -16.19 3.35
C PHE A 166 -5.22 -16.10 4.36
N MET A 167 -4.51 -14.99 4.29
CA MET A 167 -3.51 -14.68 5.30
C MET A 167 -4.18 -14.69 6.68
N PRO A 168 -3.67 -15.46 7.66
CA PRO A 168 -4.24 -15.47 9.00
C PRO A 168 -4.25 -14.06 9.61
N ASP A 169 -5.31 -13.72 10.36
CA ASP A 169 -5.49 -12.38 10.94
C ASP A 169 -4.29 -11.93 11.79
N TRP A 170 -3.64 -12.85 12.51
CA TRP A 170 -2.46 -12.52 13.29
C TRP A 170 -1.24 -12.17 12.40
N VAL A 171 -1.12 -12.73 11.19
CA VAL A 171 -0.07 -12.35 10.22
C VAL A 171 -0.34 -10.95 9.72
N GLN A 172 -1.62 -10.63 9.42
CA GLN A 172 -2.03 -9.30 9.03
C GLN A 172 -1.72 -8.28 10.13
N GLN A 173 -2.10 -8.57 11.38
CA GLN A 173 -1.82 -7.70 12.53
C GLN A 173 -0.31 -7.48 12.72
N LEU A 174 0.49 -8.53 12.54
CA LEU A 174 1.94 -8.42 12.63
C LEU A 174 2.50 -7.55 11.50
N VAL A 175 2.00 -7.69 10.27
CA VAL A 175 2.36 -6.81 9.14
C VAL A 175 2.03 -5.35 9.48
N ASP A 176 0.85 -5.07 10.03
CA ASP A 176 0.44 -3.72 10.42
C ASP A 176 1.35 -3.12 11.50
N TYR A 177 1.76 -3.91 12.49
CA TYR A 177 2.74 -3.49 13.51
C TYR A 177 4.10 -3.18 12.87
N LEU A 178 4.58 -4.03 11.95
CA LEU A 178 5.86 -3.86 11.28
C LEU A 178 5.88 -2.66 10.32
N HIS A 179 4.73 -2.18 9.88
CA HIS A 179 4.61 -0.96 9.07
C HIS A 179 4.58 0.33 9.90
N SER A 180 4.14 0.26 11.14
CA SER A 180 3.99 1.44 11.96
C SER A 180 5.32 1.88 12.58
N PRO A 181 5.81 3.12 12.33
CA PRO A 181 7.03 3.64 12.95
C PRO A 181 7.02 3.63 14.47
N TYR A 182 5.81 3.61 15.06
CA TYR A 182 5.59 3.51 16.49
C TYR A 182 6.24 2.28 17.13
N TYR A 183 6.29 1.15 16.39
CA TYR A 183 6.84 -0.11 16.88
C TYR A 183 8.31 -0.34 16.51
N TYR A 184 8.95 0.59 15.78
CA TYR A 184 10.31 0.38 15.28
C TYR A 184 11.39 0.27 16.36
N GLN A 185 11.10 0.71 17.58
CA GLN A 185 11.99 0.54 18.73
C GLN A 185 11.92 -0.88 19.33
N LEU A 186 10.87 -1.65 19.04
CA LEU A 186 10.69 -2.99 19.55
C LEU A 186 11.48 -4.02 18.74
N SER A 187 11.89 -5.08 19.39
CA SER A 187 12.43 -6.26 18.72
C SER A 187 11.29 -7.10 18.10
N VAL A 188 11.62 -7.94 17.13
CA VAL A 188 10.65 -8.91 16.59
C VAL A 188 10.08 -9.83 17.68
N SER A 189 10.90 -10.18 18.69
CA SER A 189 10.45 -11.00 19.82
C SER A 189 9.37 -10.31 20.64
N GLU A 190 9.52 -9.01 20.91
CA GLU A 190 8.52 -8.22 21.63
C GLU A 190 7.23 -8.04 20.82
N LEU A 191 7.35 -7.88 19.49
CA LEU A 191 6.19 -7.76 18.60
C LEU A 191 5.38 -9.06 18.48
N THR A 192 6.02 -10.20 18.69
CA THR A 192 5.39 -11.52 18.54
C THR A 192 5.02 -12.18 19.87
N GLN A 193 5.29 -11.53 21.00
CA GLN A 193 5.05 -12.14 22.35
C GLN A 193 3.58 -12.47 22.60
N ASP A 194 2.66 -11.67 22.08
CA ASP A 194 1.22 -11.88 22.26
C ASP A 194 0.63 -12.84 21.20
N ILE A 195 1.44 -13.35 20.31
CA ILE A 195 1.04 -14.34 19.31
C ILE A 195 1.22 -15.73 19.90
N HIS A 196 0.12 -16.38 20.26
CA HIS A 196 0.09 -17.69 20.92
C HIS A 196 0.48 -18.88 20.02
N PHE A 197 1.55 -18.72 19.24
CA PHE A 197 2.13 -19.77 18.40
C PHE A 197 3.63 -19.92 18.65
N SER A 198 4.19 -21.08 18.31
CA SER A 198 5.64 -21.28 18.39
C SER A 198 6.37 -20.32 17.42
N LYS A 199 7.59 -19.91 17.81
CA LYS A 199 8.44 -19.06 16.95
C LYS A 199 8.64 -19.65 15.56
N GLN A 200 8.79 -20.97 15.46
CA GLN A 200 8.96 -21.68 14.19
C GLN A 200 7.71 -21.56 13.31
N TYR A 201 6.53 -21.74 13.90
CA TYR A 201 5.25 -21.57 13.20
C TYR A 201 5.07 -20.14 12.72
N ILE A 202 5.36 -19.13 13.57
CA ILE A 202 5.28 -17.71 13.20
C ILE A 202 6.21 -17.43 12.02
N CYS A 203 7.49 -17.83 12.09
CA CYS A 203 8.45 -17.57 11.03
C CYS A 203 8.07 -18.27 9.71
N HIS A 204 7.64 -19.53 9.78
CA HIS A 204 7.23 -20.29 8.60
C HIS A 204 5.98 -19.69 7.95
N THR A 205 4.95 -19.43 8.75
CA THR A 205 3.68 -18.91 8.27
C THR A 205 3.84 -17.50 7.73
N PHE A 206 4.54 -16.61 8.44
CA PHE A 206 4.82 -15.27 7.95
C PHE A 206 5.55 -15.31 6.60
N LYS A 207 6.62 -16.13 6.49
CA LYS A 207 7.36 -16.28 5.22
C LYS A 207 6.48 -16.83 4.10
N LYS A 208 5.58 -17.77 4.42
CA LYS A 208 4.62 -18.34 3.46
C LYS A 208 3.71 -17.26 2.87
N TYR A 209 3.18 -16.35 3.70
CA TYR A 209 2.19 -15.35 3.28
C TYR A 209 2.81 -14.02 2.85
N VAL A 210 3.99 -13.66 3.36
CA VAL A 210 4.65 -12.36 3.09
C VAL A 210 5.84 -12.51 2.13
N GLY A 211 6.28 -13.74 1.83
CA GLY A 211 7.36 -14.04 0.88
C GLY A 211 8.77 -13.89 1.46
N MET A 212 8.93 -13.27 2.64
CA MET A 212 10.23 -13.07 3.30
C MET A 212 10.12 -13.27 4.81
N SER A 213 11.25 -13.39 5.51
CA SER A 213 11.23 -13.53 6.96
C SER A 213 10.72 -12.26 7.66
N VAL A 214 10.14 -12.41 8.87
CA VAL A 214 9.70 -11.27 9.72
C VAL A 214 10.84 -10.27 9.91
N THR A 215 12.05 -10.75 10.18
CA THR A 215 13.22 -9.91 10.43
C THR A 215 13.65 -9.12 9.19
N GLU A 216 13.67 -9.73 8.02
CA GLU A 216 13.99 -9.07 6.74
C GLU A 216 12.92 -8.03 6.39
N TYR A 217 11.65 -8.39 6.56
CA TYR A 217 10.54 -7.48 6.32
C TYR A 217 10.63 -6.25 7.23
N PHE A 218 10.82 -6.47 8.53
CA PHE A 218 10.93 -5.38 9.50
C PHE A 218 12.14 -4.47 9.25
N LEU A 219 13.29 -5.07 8.92
CA LEU A 219 14.47 -4.31 8.51
C LEU A 219 14.18 -3.41 7.32
N THR A 220 13.48 -3.93 6.31
CA THR A 220 13.09 -3.18 5.12
C THR A 220 12.19 -1.98 5.47
N GLN A 221 11.19 -2.17 6.34
CA GLN A 221 10.31 -1.07 6.76
C GLN A 221 11.08 0.04 7.51
N ARG A 222 11.96 -0.35 8.44
CA ARG A 222 12.85 0.60 9.14
C ARG A 222 13.74 1.40 8.18
N LEU A 223 14.31 0.74 7.17
CA LEU A 223 15.15 1.41 6.17
C LEU A 223 14.35 2.34 5.26
N ASN A 224 13.14 1.95 4.86
CA ASN A 224 12.24 2.79 4.07
C ASN A 224 11.85 4.06 4.85
N TYR A 225 11.52 3.93 6.12
CA TYR A 225 11.20 5.07 6.96
C TYR A 225 12.42 5.94 7.24
N ALA A 226 13.60 5.34 7.43
CA ALA A 226 14.86 6.11 7.51
C ALA A 226 15.12 6.92 6.25
N LYS A 227 14.90 6.33 5.06
CA LYS A 227 15.01 7.04 3.78
C LYS A 227 14.06 8.24 3.74
N TYR A 228 12.83 8.08 4.16
CA TYR A 228 11.86 9.17 4.27
C TYR A 228 12.37 10.29 5.19
N LEU A 229 12.80 9.95 6.41
CA LEU A 229 13.34 10.93 7.36
C LEU A 229 14.61 11.66 6.83
N ILE A 230 15.50 10.94 6.14
CA ILE A 230 16.70 11.52 5.52
C ILE A 230 16.33 12.59 4.49
N LEU A 231 15.26 12.35 3.72
CA LEU A 231 14.82 13.26 2.66
C LEU A 231 14.03 14.46 3.19
N THR A 232 13.28 14.28 4.29
CA THR A 232 12.27 15.23 4.76
C THR A 232 12.67 16.01 6.01
N THR A 233 13.69 15.55 6.76
CA THR A 233 14.13 16.20 8.00
C THR A 233 15.57 16.69 7.95
N THR A 234 15.94 17.53 8.93
CA THR A 234 17.32 17.99 9.14
C THR A 234 18.06 17.21 10.22
N ASP A 235 17.44 16.18 10.79
CA ASP A 235 18.01 15.37 11.87
C ASP A 235 19.31 14.70 11.45
N SER A 236 20.23 14.50 12.38
CA SER A 236 21.48 13.80 12.10
C SER A 236 21.20 12.35 11.65
N ILE A 237 22.04 11.81 10.79
CA ILE A 237 21.92 10.41 10.34
C ILE A 237 21.96 9.43 11.53
N ALA A 238 22.76 9.77 12.56
CA ALA A 238 22.81 8.99 13.79
C ALA A 238 21.47 9.00 14.54
N ASN A 239 20.87 10.19 14.72
CA ASN A 239 19.55 10.29 15.34
C ASN A 239 18.49 9.53 14.56
N ILE A 240 18.46 9.67 13.24
CA ILE A 240 17.53 8.91 12.37
C ILE A 240 17.73 7.40 12.58
N SER A 241 18.98 6.91 12.62
CA SER A 241 19.24 5.49 12.82
C SER A 241 18.64 4.97 14.14
N TYR A 242 18.79 5.74 15.23
CA TYR A 242 18.18 5.39 16.52
C TYR A 242 16.66 5.50 16.47
N THR A 243 16.10 6.55 15.89
CA THR A 243 14.65 6.75 15.73
C THR A 243 13.99 5.57 15.03
N VAL A 244 14.63 4.99 14.02
CA VAL A 244 14.11 3.83 13.29
C VAL A 244 14.52 2.48 13.90
N GLY A 245 14.99 2.47 15.15
CA GLY A 245 15.23 1.27 15.95
C GLY A 245 16.54 0.53 15.70
N PHE A 246 17.57 1.20 15.18
CA PHE A 246 18.91 0.61 15.12
C PHE A 246 19.73 1.00 16.35
N ASN A 247 20.25 0.01 17.04
CA ASN A 247 21.13 0.20 18.19
C ASN A 247 22.60 0.46 17.80
N ASN A 248 22.93 0.31 16.52
CA ASN A 248 24.29 0.48 16.00
C ASN A 248 24.27 1.21 14.65
N VAL A 249 24.85 2.40 14.64
CA VAL A 249 24.91 3.28 13.46
C VAL A 249 25.70 2.65 12.31
N THR A 250 26.78 1.90 12.62
CA THR A 250 27.60 1.23 11.59
C THR A 250 26.78 0.13 10.90
N PHE A 251 25.99 -0.65 11.66
CA PHE A 251 25.10 -1.64 11.10
C PHE A 251 24.01 -1.00 10.25
N PHE A 252 23.46 0.14 10.70
CA PHE A 252 22.51 0.94 9.92
C PHE A 252 23.11 1.36 8.57
N TYR A 253 24.30 1.95 8.54
CA TYR A 253 24.95 2.38 7.30
C TYR A 253 25.16 1.22 6.31
N ARG A 254 25.63 0.08 6.79
CA ARG A 254 25.82 -1.12 5.96
C ARG A 254 24.51 -1.63 5.39
N SER A 255 23.48 -1.75 6.22
CA SER A 255 22.15 -2.22 5.83
C SER A 255 21.51 -1.27 4.83
N PHE A 256 21.59 0.04 5.07
CA PHE A 256 21.06 1.07 4.20
C PHE A 256 21.73 1.06 2.82
N LYS A 257 23.07 1.03 2.79
CA LYS A 257 23.82 0.95 1.52
C LYS A 257 23.54 -0.34 0.77
N LYS A 258 23.42 -1.48 1.48
CA LYS A 258 23.06 -2.77 0.87
C LYS A 258 21.68 -2.72 0.23
N HIS A 259 20.70 -2.03 0.87
CA HIS A 259 19.31 -2.00 0.41
C HIS A 259 19.07 -0.98 -0.71
N PHE A 260 19.67 0.22 -0.60
CA PHE A 260 19.44 1.33 -1.55
C PHE A 260 20.59 1.59 -2.52
N SER A 261 21.69 0.85 -2.42
CA SER A 261 22.93 1.02 -3.22
C SER A 261 23.63 2.37 -3.05
N VAL A 262 23.16 3.20 -2.12
CA VAL A 262 23.75 4.51 -1.75
C VAL A 262 23.82 4.63 -0.23
N THR A 263 24.74 5.44 0.27
CA THR A 263 24.80 5.73 1.71
C THR A 263 23.75 6.75 2.13
N PRO A 264 23.35 6.79 3.43
CA PRO A 264 22.46 7.82 3.95
C PRO A 264 22.94 9.25 3.67
N MET A 265 24.25 9.49 3.79
CA MET A 265 24.86 10.80 3.53
C MET A 265 24.82 11.20 2.05
N GLU A 266 25.10 10.27 1.14
CA GLU A 266 24.99 10.51 -0.31
C GLU A 266 23.55 10.84 -0.70
N LEU A 267 22.58 10.11 -0.14
CA LEU A 267 21.16 10.36 -0.37
C LEU A 267 20.78 11.78 0.12
N ARG A 268 21.22 12.18 1.31
CA ARG A 268 20.97 13.53 1.85
C ARG A 268 21.57 14.62 1.00
N LYS A 269 22.81 14.44 0.53
CA LYS A 269 23.47 15.43 -0.35
C LYS A 269 22.69 15.63 -1.65
N LYS A 270 22.18 14.56 -2.25
CA LYS A 270 21.34 14.64 -3.45
C LYS A 270 20.03 15.39 -3.21
N SER A 271 19.46 15.28 -2.01
CA SER A 271 18.20 15.93 -1.64
C SER A 271 18.34 17.40 -1.22
N ASN A 272 19.53 17.88 -0.87
CA ASN A 272 19.76 19.27 -0.46
C ASN A 272 19.58 20.29 -1.59
N ASN A 273 19.42 19.82 -2.83
CA ASN A 273 19.08 20.66 -4.00
C ASN A 273 17.56 20.85 -4.20
N LEU A 274 16.72 20.37 -3.26
CA LEU A 274 15.26 20.54 -3.27
C LEU A 274 14.83 21.60 -2.24
N PRO A 275 13.88 22.49 -2.56
CA PRO A 275 13.45 23.54 -1.63
C PRO A 275 12.65 22.98 -0.44
N GLU A 276 12.87 23.58 0.72
CA GLU A 276 12.18 23.43 2.01
C GLU A 276 12.02 22.03 2.63
N LYS A 277 12.89 21.76 3.61
CA LYS A 277 12.74 20.65 4.57
C LYS A 277 11.91 21.10 5.77
N ARG A 278 10.81 20.40 6.05
CA ARG A 278 10.01 20.62 7.26
C ARG A 278 10.53 19.75 8.41
N LYS A 279 10.55 20.32 9.63
CA LYS A 279 10.66 19.50 10.86
C LYS A 279 9.35 18.77 11.07
N LEU A 280 9.36 17.43 11.03
CA LEU A 280 8.20 16.63 11.37
C LEU A 280 8.21 16.32 12.88
N PRO A 281 7.02 16.22 13.50
CA PRO A 281 6.93 15.82 14.90
C PRO A 281 7.42 14.37 15.06
N VAL A 282 8.26 14.16 16.05
CA VAL A 282 8.67 12.81 16.48
C VAL A 282 7.42 12.09 17.01
N PRO A 283 7.11 10.86 16.57
CA PRO A 283 6.01 10.12 17.14
C PRO A 283 6.22 9.92 18.66
N PRO A 284 5.17 10.03 19.48
CA PRO A 284 5.29 9.84 20.92
C PRO A 284 5.80 8.43 21.26
N PRO A 285 6.51 8.26 22.37
CA PRO A 285 7.02 6.96 22.80
C PRO A 285 5.89 5.96 23.07
N PRO A 286 6.13 4.65 22.88
CA PRO A 286 5.12 3.63 23.11
C PRO A 286 4.60 3.67 24.54
N VAL A 287 3.29 3.73 24.69
CA VAL A 287 2.64 3.53 25.97
C VAL A 287 2.83 2.06 26.32
N LYS A 288 3.59 1.78 27.40
CA LYS A 288 3.68 0.42 27.94
C LYS A 288 2.26 -0.01 28.29
N LYS A 289 1.74 -1.05 27.64
CA LYS A 289 0.53 -1.71 28.11
C LYS A 289 0.85 -2.30 29.48
N SER A 290 0.19 -1.75 30.50
CA SER A 290 0.13 -2.31 31.85
C SER A 290 -0.65 -3.62 31.84
#